data_24b432a3a3189112f4a20bf8ffe7a71d
#
_entry.id   24b432a3a3189112f4a20bf8ffe7a71d
#
_cell.length_a   1.000
_cell.length_b   1.000
_cell.length_c   1.000
_cell.angle_alpha   90.00
_cell.angle_beta   90.00
_cell.angle_gamma   90.00
#
_symmetry.space_group_name_H-M   'P 1'
#
loop_
_entity.id
_entity.type
_entity.pdbx_description
1 polymer ?
#
loop_
_entity_poly.entity_id
_entity_poly.type
_entity_poly.pdbx_seq_one_letter_code
_entity_poly.pdbx_strand_id
1 'polypeptide(L)'
;MSMVGEPYSMDDITSGGAAFNALAAYLFGANDEGKSMEMTTPVSTTSAGEMRFYLKNDGVTTDSPYPNPLTEEDDSFNEKGAVKIVEVPPARLAVARFTGFVTEGEVARQKDALLSSLAADGVEIDVPHGAVVPHVVFQYNPPYTIPIVRRNEVAVPVVAPDDKAALEKEWGEAEDEASKHGLADDLAPSDVSDE
;
A
#
# COMPACT_ATOMS: atom_id res chain seq x y z
N MET A 1 1.64 -4.32 -12.82
CA MET A 1 1.70 -2.84 -12.82
C MET A 1 0.41 -2.27 -12.29
N SER A 2 0.46 -1.12 -11.65
CA SER A 2 -0.73 -0.37 -11.21
C SER A 2 -0.60 1.10 -11.60
N MET A 3 -1.73 1.79 -11.72
CA MET A 3 -1.77 3.24 -11.89
C MET A 3 -2.03 3.88 -10.53
N VAL A 4 -1.40 5.01 -10.28
CA VAL A 4 -1.55 5.81 -9.05
C VAL A 4 -2.07 7.18 -9.43
N GLY A 5 -3.18 7.59 -8.81
CA GLY A 5 -3.65 8.98 -8.84
C GLY A 5 -3.02 9.79 -7.70
N GLU A 6 -3.16 11.10 -7.77
CA GLU A 6 -2.68 12.01 -6.73
C GLU A 6 -3.25 11.64 -5.35
N PRO A 7 -2.48 11.83 -4.26
CA PRO A 7 -2.92 11.57 -2.90
C PRO A 7 -4.15 12.42 -2.52
N TYR A 8 -5.09 11.83 -1.80
CA TYR A 8 -6.26 12.52 -1.27
C TYR A 8 -6.63 11.99 0.13
N SER A 9 -7.38 12.78 0.90
CA SER A 9 -7.95 12.32 2.16
C SER A 9 -9.18 11.43 1.91
N MET A 10 -9.34 10.37 2.69
CA MET A 10 -10.53 9.51 2.62
C MET A 10 -11.83 10.25 2.97
N ASP A 11 -11.75 11.33 3.74
CA ASP A 11 -12.91 12.18 4.09
C ASP A 11 -13.27 13.16 2.98
N ASP A 12 -12.38 13.41 2.04
CA ASP A 12 -12.64 14.29 0.91
C ASP A 12 -13.21 13.49 -0.28
N ILE A 13 -14.52 13.32 -0.30
CA ILE A 13 -15.24 12.66 -1.40
C ILE A 13 -14.95 13.36 -2.74
N THR A 14 -14.69 14.67 -2.71
CA THR A 14 -14.42 15.45 -3.93
C THR A 14 -13.06 15.12 -4.51
N SER A 15 -12.01 15.05 -3.70
CA SER A 15 -10.67 14.68 -4.15
C SER A 15 -10.59 13.20 -4.54
N GLY A 16 -11.25 12.31 -3.79
CA GLY A 16 -11.35 10.90 -4.16
C GLY A 16 -12.05 10.69 -5.49
N GLY A 17 -13.09 11.49 -5.78
CA GLY A 17 -13.76 11.51 -7.06
C GLY A 17 -12.85 12.02 -8.19
N ALA A 18 -12.03 13.02 -7.95
CA ALA A 18 -11.08 13.54 -8.93
C ALA A 18 -10.01 12.50 -9.29
N ALA A 19 -9.40 11.84 -8.29
CA ALA A 19 -8.42 10.78 -8.51
C ALA A 19 -9.03 9.60 -9.29
N PHE A 20 -10.25 9.18 -8.92
CA PHE A 20 -10.96 8.13 -9.64
C PHE A 20 -11.21 8.52 -11.10
N ASN A 21 -11.69 9.74 -11.34
CA ASN A 21 -12.00 10.22 -12.69
C ASN A 21 -10.75 10.33 -13.57
N ALA A 22 -9.61 10.74 -13.01
CA ALA A 22 -8.34 10.78 -13.73
C ALA A 22 -7.88 9.38 -14.15
N LEU A 23 -7.90 8.43 -13.22
CA LEU A 23 -7.55 7.04 -13.50
C LEU A 23 -8.52 6.39 -14.51
N ALA A 24 -9.81 6.67 -14.40
CA ALA A 24 -10.82 6.20 -15.33
C ALA A 24 -10.63 6.84 -16.73
N ALA A 25 -10.36 8.15 -16.79
CA ALA A 25 -10.08 8.81 -18.05
C ALA A 25 -8.89 8.19 -18.78
N TYR A 26 -7.78 7.94 -18.07
CA TYR A 26 -6.64 7.23 -18.63
C TYR A 26 -7.02 5.86 -19.20
N LEU A 27 -7.80 5.05 -18.46
CA LEU A 27 -8.27 3.75 -18.94
C LEU A 27 -9.14 3.84 -20.18
N PHE A 28 -9.95 4.89 -20.28
CA PHE A 28 -10.89 5.07 -21.39
C PHE A 28 -10.34 5.92 -22.54
N GLY A 29 -9.03 6.10 -22.62
CA GLY A 29 -8.36 6.65 -23.78
C GLY A 29 -7.72 8.02 -23.60
N ALA A 30 -7.74 8.63 -22.40
CA ALA A 30 -6.95 9.82 -22.11
C ALA A 30 -5.48 9.42 -21.84
N ASN A 31 -4.82 8.89 -22.88
CA ASN A 31 -3.43 8.46 -22.90
C ASN A 31 -2.84 8.79 -24.29
N ASP A 32 -1.53 8.70 -24.44
CA ASP A 32 -0.81 9.07 -25.66
C ASP A 32 -1.22 8.28 -26.91
N GLU A 33 -1.75 7.09 -26.77
CA GLU A 33 -2.21 6.24 -27.87
C GLU A 33 -3.73 6.35 -28.14
N GLY A 34 -4.51 7.05 -27.30
CA GLY A 34 -5.98 7.06 -27.37
C GLY A 34 -6.60 5.69 -27.14
N LYS A 35 -5.89 4.78 -26.49
CA LYS A 35 -6.26 3.37 -26.33
C LYS A 35 -7.16 3.16 -25.12
N SER A 36 -8.31 2.55 -25.33
CA SER A 36 -9.18 2.11 -24.23
C SER A 36 -8.74 0.75 -23.69
N MET A 37 -8.73 0.63 -22.37
CA MET A 37 -8.33 -0.57 -21.63
C MET A 37 -9.45 -1.02 -20.70
N GLU A 38 -9.43 -2.30 -20.31
CA GLU A 38 -10.41 -2.87 -19.39
C GLU A 38 -10.13 -2.46 -17.95
N MET A 39 -11.16 -2.03 -17.24
CA MET A 39 -11.07 -1.74 -15.81
C MET A 39 -11.08 -3.04 -15.01
N THR A 40 -10.08 -3.22 -14.15
CA THR A 40 -9.99 -4.37 -13.25
C THR A 40 -10.48 -4.03 -11.84
N THR A 41 -10.73 -5.06 -11.04
CA THR A 41 -11.02 -4.94 -9.61
C THR A 41 -9.99 -5.70 -8.79
N PRO A 42 -9.66 -5.28 -7.59
CA PRO A 42 -10.20 -4.14 -6.84
C PRO A 42 -9.60 -2.78 -7.23
N VAL A 43 -10.26 -1.70 -6.86
CA VAL A 43 -9.64 -0.39 -6.70
C VAL A 43 -9.02 -0.34 -5.32
N SER A 44 -7.80 0.15 -5.18
CA SER A 44 -7.14 0.27 -3.88
C SER A 44 -6.82 1.72 -3.53
N THR A 45 -6.84 2.01 -2.24
CA THR A 45 -6.42 3.29 -1.67
C THR A 45 -5.44 3.03 -0.54
N THR A 46 -4.26 3.64 -0.61
CA THR A 46 -3.24 3.52 0.44
C THR A 46 -3.50 4.47 1.59
N SER A 47 -2.89 4.22 2.76
CA SER A 47 -2.93 5.14 3.90
C SER A 47 -2.26 6.50 3.63
N ALA A 48 -1.49 6.62 2.55
CA ALA A 48 -0.94 7.88 2.06
C ALA A 48 -1.91 8.67 1.17
N GLY A 49 -3.13 8.14 0.92
CA GLY A 49 -4.14 8.77 0.08
C GLY A 49 -4.00 8.49 -1.42
N GLU A 50 -3.10 7.60 -1.83
CA GLU A 50 -2.96 7.23 -3.24
C GLU A 50 -4.04 6.24 -3.66
N MET A 51 -4.80 6.58 -4.70
CA MET A 51 -5.72 5.65 -5.36
C MET A 51 -4.99 4.89 -6.48
N ARG A 52 -5.26 3.59 -6.60
CA ARG A 52 -4.61 2.72 -7.60
C ARG A 52 -5.62 1.84 -8.31
N PHE A 53 -5.50 1.79 -9.65
CA PHE A 53 -6.14 0.78 -10.48
C PHE A 53 -5.07 -0.21 -10.95
N TYR A 54 -5.39 -1.48 -10.96
CA TYR A 54 -4.47 -2.52 -11.40
C TYR A 54 -4.62 -2.76 -12.90
N LEU A 55 -3.53 -2.68 -13.63
CA LEU A 55 -3.50 -2.99 -15.05
C LEU A 55 -3.31 -4.50 -15.25
N LYS A 56 -4.07 -5.06 -16.16
CA LYS A 56 -3.98 -6.47 -16.49
C LYS A 56 -2.67 -6.73 -17.22
N ASN A 57 -1.82 -7.55 -16.65
CA ASN A 57 -0.59 -7.97 -17.30
C ASN A 57 -0.91 -9.17 -18.21
N ASP A 58 -1.03 -8.93 -19.51
CA ASP A 58 -1.28 -9.97 -20.51
C ASP A 58 -0.01 -10.73 -20.93
N GLY A 59 1.05 -10.68 -20.11
CA GLY A 59 2.30 -11.40 -20.37
C GLY A 59 3.17 -10.78 -21.44
N VAL A 60 2.90 -9.56 -21.86
CA VAL A 60 3.73 -8.83 -22.83
C VAL A 60 5.01 -8.35 -22.16
N THR A 61 6.13 -8.85 -22.61
CA THR A 61 7.50 -8.57 -22.10
C THR A 61 8.17 -7.40 -22.80
N THR A 62 7.42 -6.33 -23.12
CA THR A 62 7.98 -5.12 -23.72
C THR A 62 8.18 -4.04 -22.68
N ASP A 63 9.07 -3.09 -22.90
CA ASP A 63 9.50 -2.04 -21.98
C ASP A 63 8.37 -1.17 -21.41
N SER A 64 7.22 -1.09 -22.05
CA SER A 64 5.96 -0.60 -21.50
C SER A 64 4.79 -1.17 -22.31
N PRO A 65 4.04 -2.18 -21.80
CA PRO A 65 2.89 -2.72 -22.50
C PRO A 65 1.67 -1.79 -22.46
N TYR A 66 1.76 -0.69 -21.77
CA TYR A 66 0.69 0.27 -21.55
C TYR A 66 1.01 1.62 -22.18
N PRO A 67 0.03 2.35 -22.72
CA PRO A 67 0.22 3.71 -23.23
C PRO A 67 0.71 4.63 -22.10
N ASN A 68 1.44 5.69 -22.47
CA ASN A 68 1.89 6.64 -21.48
C ASN A 68 0.73 7.56 -21.02
N PRO A 69 0.68 7.91 -19.72
CA PRO A 69 -0.22 8.95 -19.26
C PRO A 69 0.11 10.28 -19.95
N LEU A 70 -0.91 11.12 -20.15
CA LEU A 70 -0.73 12.48 -20.65
C LEU A 70 0.09 13.31 -19.66
N THR A 71 0.90 14.22 -20.18
CA THR A 71 1.76 15.15 -19.43
C THR A 71 1.28 16.58 -19.61
N GLU A 72 1.86 17.55 -18.90
CA GLU A 72 1.55 18.98 -19.02
C GLU A 72 1.77 19.54 -20.43
N GLU A 73 2.54 18.84 -21.25
CA GLU A 73 2.82 19.20 -22.65
C GLU A 73 1.68 18.80 -23.60
N ASP A 74 0.73 17.99 -23.13
CA ASP A 74 -0.38 17.48 -23.93
C ASP A 74 -1.61 18.40 -23.80
N ASP A 75 -2.21 18.80 -24.92
CA ASP A 75 -3.38 19.69 -24.97
C ASP A 75 -4.59 19.16 -24.16
N SER A 76 -4.64 17.86 -23.92
CA SER A 76 -5.71 17.18 -23.18
C SER A 76 -5.39 16.91 -21.71
N PHE A 77 -4.23 17.39 -21.23
CA PHE A 77 -3.81 17.22 -19.85
C PHE A 77 -4.73 17.98 -18.89
N ASN A 78 -5.10 17.33 -17.80
CA ASN A 78 -5.85 17.94 -16.73
C ASN A 78 -5.03 17.90 -15.44
N GLU A 79 -4.58 19.06 -14.96
CA GLU A 79 -3.75 19.22 -13.76
C GLU A 79 -4.34 18.55 -12.49
N LYS A 80 -5.67 18.38 -12.45
CA LYS A 80 -6.36 17.74 -11.31
C LYS A 80 -6.26 16.22 -11.29
N GLY A 81 -5.53 15.63 -12.23
CA GLY A 81 -5.52 14.18 -12.39
C GLY A 81 -4.25 13.61 -12.97
N ALA A 82 -3.09 14.02 -12.48
CA ALA A 82 -1.83 13.39 -12.89
C ALA A 82 -1.87 11.89 -12.58
N VAL A 83 -1.74 11.08 -13.63
CA VAL A 83 -1.69 9.61 -13.54
C VAL A 83 -0.24 9.17 -13.73
N LYS A 84 0.21 8.21 -12.91
CA LYS A 84 1.54 7.60 -13.05
C LYS A 84 1.39 6.09 -13.13
N ILE A 85 2.17 5.46 -13.98
CA ILE A 85 2.29 4.01 -14.01
C ILE A 85 3.41 3.61 -13.05
N VAL A 86 3.09 2.75 -12.08
CA VAL A 86 4.06 2.26 -11.09
C VAL A 86 4.05 0.74 -11.05
N GLU A 87 5.21 0.17 -10.80
CA GLU A 87 5.33 -1.22 -10.48
C GLU A 87 5.15 -1.41 -8.96
N VAL A 88 4.21 -2.28 -8.59
CA VAL A 88 4.00 -2.63 -7.18
C VAL A 88 4.76 -3.92 -6.91
N PRO A 89 5.75 -3.90 -6.01
CA PRO A 89 6.49 -5.10 -5.66
C PRO A 89 5.56 -6.13 -4.99
N PRO A 90 5.89 -7.42 -5.10
CA PRO A 90 5.21 -8.45 -4.33
C PRO A 90 5.29 -8.15 -2.83
N ALA A 91 4.17 -8.32 -2.14
CA ALA A 91 4.09 -8.14 -0.70
C ALA A 91 3.14 -9.18 -0.09
N ARG A 92 3.39 -9.60 1.13
CA ARG A 92 2.44 -10.38 1.91
C ARG A 92 1.58 -9.46 2.75
N LEU A 93 0.29 -9.68 2.68
CA LEU A 93 -0.69 -8.84 3.35
C LEU A 93 -1.61 -9.71 4.21
N ALA A 94 -1.77 -9.32 5.46
CA ALA A 94 -2.90 -9.78 6.25
C ALA A 94 -4.11 -8.93 5.91
N VAL A 95 -5.28 -9.56 5.78
CA VAL A 95 -6.48 -8.91 5.24
C VAL A 95 -7.68 -9.15 6.15
N ALA A 96 -8.39 -8.07 6.49
CA ALA A 96 -9.71 -8.14 7.10
C ALA A 96 -10.78 -7.69 6.10
N ARG A 97 -11.80 -8.53 5.90
CA ARG A 97 -12.94 -8.24 5.01
C ARG A 97 -14.08 -7.61 5.80
N PHE A 98 -14.71 -6.58 5.21
CA PHE A 98 -15.89 -5.94 5.79
C PHE A 98 -16.88 -5.50 4.70
N THR A 99 -18.11 -5.19 5.13
CA THR A 99 -19.18 -4.67 4.29
C THR A 99 -19.50 -3.22 4.64
N GLY A 100 -20.35 -2.56 3.88
CA GLY A 100 -20.79 -1.19 4.19
C GLY A 100 -20.03 -0.12 3.44
N PHE A 101 -19.98 1.06 4.03
CA PHE A 101 -19.25 2.20 3.49
C PHE A 101 -17.82 2.21 3.97
N VAL A 102 -16.92 2.59 3.09
CA VAL A 102 -15.51 2.82 3.41
C VAL A 102 -15.40 4.26 3.94
N THR A 103 -15.51 4.39 5.27
CA THR A 103 -15.25 5.64 5.99
C THR A 103 -13.95 5.51 6.78
N GLU A 104 -13.30 6.62 7.08
CA GLU A 104 -12.06 6.63 7.87
C GLU A 104 -12.23 5.89 9.22
N GLY A 105 -13.31 6.18 9.95
CA GLY A 105 -13.61 5.52 11.22
C GLY A 105 -13.84 4.01 11.09
N GLU A 106 -14.49 3.55 10.02
CA GLU A 106 -14.70 2.11 9.79
C GLU A 106 -13.38 1.42 9.39
N VAL A 107 -12.58 2.05 8.53
CA VAL A 107 -11.25 1.55 8.17
C VAL A 107 -10.34 1.45 9.39
N ALA A 108 -10.31 2.48 10.24
CA ALA A 108 -9.54 2.46 11.49
C ALA A 108 -9.99 1.31 12.40
N ARG A 109 -11.29 1.14 12.61
CA ARG A 109 -11.87 0.07 13.42
C ARG A 109 -11.48 -1.32 12.89
N GLN A 110 -11.57 -1.54 11.59
CA GLN A 110 -11.23 -2.82 10.97
C GLN A 110 -9.73 -3.09 11.03
N LYS A 111 -8.90 -2.06 10.81
CA LYS A 111 -7.44 -2.16 10.95
C LYS A 111 -7.04 -2.53 12.37
N ASP A 112 -7.60 -1.85 13.39
CA ASP A 112 -7.26 -2.11 14.78
C ASP A 112 -7.68 -3.52 15.22
N ALA A 113 -8.83 -4.00 14.76
CA ALA A 113 -9.25 -5.38 14.98
C ALA A 113 -8.31 -6.38 14.32
N LEU A 114 -7.88 -6.11 13.08
CA LEU A 114 -6.91 -6.94 12.37
C LEU A 114 -5.57 -6.99 13.10
N LEU A 115 -5.02 -5.84 13.51
CA LEU A 115 -3.75 -5.76 14.24
C LEU A 115 -3.83 -6.51 15.58
N SER A 116 -4.95 -6.40 16.29
CA SER A 116 -5.15 -7.11 17.54
C SER A 116 -5.17 -8.65 17.34
N SER A 117 -5.79 -9.12 16.26
CA SER A 117 -5.80 -10.55 15.91
C SER A 117 -4.41 -11.04 15.54
N LEU A 118 -3.67 -10.27 14.72
CA LEU A 118 -2.30 -10.62 14.31
C LEU A 118 -1.36 -10.72 15.53
N ALA A 119 -1.48 -9.77 16.46
CA ALA A 119 -0.71 -9.79 17.71
C ALA A 119 -1.04 -11.03 18.57
N ALA A 120 -2.32 -11.42 18.67
CA ALA A 120 -2.74 -12.62 19.40
C ALA A 120 -2.21 -13.91 18.75
N ASP A 121 -2.10 -13.93 17.43
CA ASP A 121 -1.60 -15.07 16.64
C ASP A 121 -0.05 -15.06 16.51
N GLY A 122 0.64 -14.06 17.07
CA GLY A 122 2.10 -13.92 16.98
C GLY A 122 2.62 -13.63 15.57
N VAL A 123 1.77 -13.03 14.72
CA VAL A 123 2.16 -12.61 13.37
C VAL A 123 2.79 -11.23 13.41
N GLU A 124 4.00 -11.11 12.89
CA GLU A 124 4.74 -9.84 12.85
C GLU A 124 4.32 -8.97 11.68
N ILE A 125 4.21 -7.67 11.97
CA ILE A 125 3.92 -6.64 10.96
C ILE A 125 5.25 -6.26 10.29
N ASP A 126 5.25 -6.21 8.97
CA ASP A 126 6.42 -5.82 8.16
C ASP A 126 6.57 -4.30 8.11
N VAL A 127 6.93 -3.71 9.24
CA VAL A 127 7.26 -2.28 9.38
C VAL A 127 8.31 -2.09 10.46
N PRO A 128 9.14 -1.04 10.39
CA PRO A 128 10.09 -0.70 11.44
C PRO A 128 9.40 -0.52 12.80
N HIS A 129 10.04 -0.95 13.87
CA HIS A 129 9.51 -0.82 15.23
C HIS A 129 9.16 0.63 15.56
N GLY A 130 7.95 0.87 16.06
CA GLY A 130 7.45 2.21 16.42
C GLY A 130 6.96 3.03 15.22
N ALA A 131 7.03 2.54 14.00
CA ALA A 131 6.47 3.20 12.84
C ALA A 131 4.94 3.07 12.79
N VAL A 132 4.29 4.03 12.13
CA VAL A 132 2.86 3.94 11.84
C VAL A 132 2.64 2.82 10.84
N VAL A 133 1.79 1.85 11.18
CA VAL A 133 1.48 0.73 10.30
C VAL A 133 0.73 1.22 9.07
N PRO A 134 1.33 1.13 7.87
CA PRO A 134 0.65 1.47 6.64
C PRO A 134 -0.47 0.46 6.37
N HIS A 135 -1.48 0.91 5.66
CA HIS A 135 -2.55 0.01 5.24
C HIS A 135 -3.02 0.35 3.82
N VAL A 136 -3.68 -0.62 3.22
CA VAL A 136 -4.33 -0.47 1.92
C VAL A 136 -5.78 -0.90 2.07
N VAL A 137 -6.68 -0.13 1.50
CA VAL A 137 -8.11 -0.49 1.41
C VAL A 137 -8.41 -0.93 -0.01
N PHE A 138 -9.02 -2.09 -0.16
CA PHE A 138 -9.45 -2.63 -1.44
C PHE A 138 -10.99 -2.58 -1.55
N GLN A 139 -11.48 -2.02 -2.65
CA GLN A 139 -12.89 -1.91 -2.95
C GLN A 139 -13.21 -2.70 -4.23
N TYR A 140 -14.09 -3.69 -4.12
CA TYR A 140 -14.38 -4.64 -5.21
C TYR A 140 -15.65 -4.31 -5.98
N ASN A 141 -16.50 -3.45 -5.44
CA ASN A 141 -17.83 -3.20 -5.99
C ASN A 141 -17.99 -1.77 -6.48
N PRO A 142 -18.80 -1.57 -7.54
CA PRO A 142 -19.18 -0.25 -8.00
C PRO A 142 -19.88 0.60 -6.91
N PRO A 143 -19.81 1.93 -6.98
CA PRO A 143 -20.38 2.83 -5.96
C PRO A 143 -21.89 2.67 -5.72
N TYR A 144 -22.65 2.24 -6.74
CA TYR A 144 -24.08 2.01 -6.66
C TYR A 144 -24.49 0.66 -6.05
N THR A 145 -23.52 -0.19 -5.69
CA THR A 145 -23.78 -1.45 -5.00
C THR A 145 -24.36 -1.18 -3.61
N ILE A 146 -25.39 -1.93 -3.23
CA ILE A 146 -26.02 -1.84 -1.91
C ILE A 146 -24.95 -2.09 -0.81
N PRO A 147 -24.82 -1.19 0.19
CA PRO A 147 -23.72 -1.23 1.15
C PRO A 147 -23.53 -2.58 1.86
N ILE A 148 -24.61 -3.24 2.27
CA ILE A 148 -24.55 -4.51 3.01
C ILE A 148 -23.98 -5.68 2.22
N VAL A 149 -23.93 -5.59 0.89
CA VAL A 149 -23.36 -6.63 0.03
C VAL A 149 -22.00 -6.22 -0.56
N ARG A 150 -21.51 -5.03 -0.24
CA ARG A 150 -20.18 -4.60 -0.69
C ARG A 150 -19.11 -5.48 -0.06
N ARG A 151 -18.12 -5.81 -0.87
CA ARG A 151 -16.86 -6.38 -0.39
C ARG A 151 -15.81 -5.28 -0.35
N ASN A 152 -15.37 -4.97 0.86
CA ASN A 152 -14.21 -4.14 1.12
C ASN A 152 -13.21 -4.95 1.92
N GLU A 153 -11.94 -4.60 1.80
CA GLU A 153 -10.87 -5.22 2.58
C GLU A 153 -9.92 -4.14 3.07
N VAL A 154 -9.45 -4.26 4.30
CA VAL A 154 -8.29 -3.53 4.81
C VAL A 154 -7.14 -4.50 4.94
N ALA A 155 -5.97 -4.11 4.48
CA ALA A 155 -4.79 -4.94 4.47
C ALA A 155 -3.60 -4.24 5.10
N VAL A 156 -2.78 -4.99 5.82
CA VAL A 156 -1.52 -4.53 6.42
C VAL A 156 -0.38 -5.46 5.99
N PRO A 157 0.85 -4.96 5.79
CA PRO A 157 1.98 -5.80 5.43
C PRO A 157 2.40 -6.68 6.62
N VAL A 158 2.76 -7.93 6.34
CA VAL A 158 3.21 -8.89 7.35
C VAL A 158 4.48 -9.61 6.88
N VAL A 159 5.33 -9.94 7.85
CA VAL A 159 6.53 -10.74 7.61
C VAL A 159 6.12 -12.18 7.23
N ALA A 160 6.76 -12.74 6.22
CA ALA A 160 6.55 -14.12 5.87
C ALA A 160 7.14 -15.05 6.93
N PRO A 161 6.50 -16.19 7.27
CA PRO A 161 7.10 -17.17 8.19
C PRO A 161 8.48 -17.64 7.76
N ASP A 162 8.70 -17.81 6.46
CA ASP A 162 9.98 -18.23 5.90
C ASP A 162 11.05 -17.14 6.00
N ASP A 163 10.64 -15.87 5.87
CA ASP A 163 11.53 -14.71 6.00
C ASP A 163 11.88 -14.46 7.47
N LYS A 164 10.99 -14.76 8.40
CA LYS A 164 11.25 -14.68 9.84
C LYS A 164 12.41 -15.60 10.24
N ALA A 165 12.41 -16.84 9.80
CA ALA A 165 13.49 -17.77 10.07
C ALA A 165 14.82 -17.32 9.45
N ALA A 166 14.78 -16.65 8.31
CA ALA A 166 15.98 -16.08 7.68
C ALA A 166 16.51 -14.86 8.46
N LEU A 167 15.63 -13.97 8.89
CA LEU A 167 15.99 -12.78 9.70
C LEU A 167 16.53 -13.17 11.08
N GLU A 168 15.90 -14.13 11.77
CA GLU A 168 16.38 -14.64 13.06
C GLU A 168 17.79 -15.27 12.93
N LYS A 169 18.05 -15.94 11.82
CA LYS A 169 19.38 -16.50 11.54
C LYS A 169 20.41 -15.40 11.27
N GLU A 170 20.08 -14.41 10.47
CA GLU A 170 20.97 -13.28 10.13
C GLU A 170 21.30 -12.44 11.38
N TRP A 171 20.31 -12.19 12.24
CA TRP A 171 20.53 -11.47 13.51
C TRP A 171 21.33 -12.29 14.50
N GLY A 172 21.08 -13.58 14.62
CA GLY A 172 21.87 -14.47 15.48
C GLY A 172 23.34 -14.56 15.04
N GLU A 173 23.60 -14.57 13.73
CA GLU A 173 24.96 -14.54 13.19
C GLU A 173 25.66 -13.20 13.46
N ALA A 174 24.92 -12.07 13.36
CA ALA A 174 25.45 -10.73 13.65
C ALA A 174 25.79 -10.53 15.14
N GLU A 175 24.96 -11.04 16.06
CA GLU A 175 25.24 -11.00 17.51
C GLU A 175 26.46 -11.87 17.87
N ASP A 176 26.60 -13.03 17.23
CA ASP A 176 27.78 -13.92 17.42
C ASP A 176 29.07 -13.27 16.88
N GLU A 177 28.99 -12.55 15.75
CA GLU A 177 30.16 -11.81 15.23
C GLU A 177 30.53 -10.61 16.11
N ALA A 178 29.53 -9.82 16.56
CA ALA A 178 29.75 -8.71 17.47
C ALA A 178 30.37 -9.15 18.81
N SER A 179 29.94 -10.28 19.34
CA SER A 179 30.50 -10.91 20.54
C SER A 179 31.95 -11.38 20.35
N LYS A 180 32.27 -11.89 19.17
CA LYS A 180 33.65 -12.34 18.84
C LYS A 180 34.65 -11.19 18.66
N HIS A 181 34.18 -10.00 18.31
CA HIS A 181 35.03 -8.83 18.07
C HIS A 181 35.16 -7.89 19.29
N GLY A 182 34.64 -8.26 20.46
CA GLY A 182 34.86 -7.55 21.73
C GLY A 182 34.30 -6.13 21.80
N LEU A 183 33.29 -5.81 20.99
CA LEU A 183 32.64 -4.48 20.95
C LEU A 183 31.59 -4.26 22.05
N ALA A 184 31.42 -5.21 22.97
CA ALA A 184 30.39 -5.18 24.01
C ALA A 184 30.83 -4.48 25.33
N ASP A 185 32.10 -4.08 25.48
CA ASP A 185 32.64 -3.63 26.77
C ASP A 185 32.80 -2.10 26.95
N ASP A 186 32.42 -1.29 25.97
CA ASP A 186 32.67 0.17 26.01
C ASP A 186 31.44 1.04 26.38
N LEU A 187 30.37 0.45 26.88
CA LEU A 187 29.15 1.18 27.33
C LEU A 187 28.81 0.97 28.82
N ALA A 188 29.82 0.92 29.67
CA ALA A 188 29.60 1.06 31.10
C ALA A 188 29.46 2.57 31.42
N PRO A 189 28.39 3.01 32.11
CA PRO A 189 28.30 4.39 32.58
C PRO A 189 29.37 4.65 33.64
N SER A 190 30.21 5.63 33.39
CA SER A 190 31.17 6.13 34.39
C SER A 190 30.39 6.68 35.61
N ASP A 191 30.60 6.01 36.73
CA ASP A 191 30.23 6.48 38.05
C ASP A 191 30.82 7.90 38.27
N VAL A 192 29.94 8.89 38.35
CA VAL A 192 30.31 10.21 38.87
C VAL A 192 29.98 10.18 40.36
N SER A 193 30.98 9.80 41.16
CA SER A 193 30.93 10.02 42.62
C SER A 193 31.23 11.48 42.92
N ASP A 194 30.34 12.07 43.74
CA ASP A 194 30.41 13.34 44.41
C ASP A 194 31.74 13.63 45.10
N GLU A 195 32.20 14.89 44.97
CA GLU A 195 32.74 15.72 46.07
C GLU A 195 32.33 17.20 45.86
#